data_a2aa1daf1411fa080ddbcec1d380a5e6
#
_entry.id   a2aa1daf1411fa080ddbcec1d380a5e6
#
_cell.length_a   1.000
_cell.length_b   1.000
_cell.length_c   1.000
_cell.angle_alpha   90.00
_cell.angle_beta   90.00
_cell.angle_gamma   90.00
#
_symmetry.space_group_name_H-M   'P 1'
#
loop_
_entity.id
_entity.type
_entity.pdbx_description
1 polymer ?
#
loop_
_entity_poly.entity_id
_entity_poly.type
_entity_poly.pdbx_seq_one_letter_code
_entity_poly.pdbx_strand_id
1 'polypeptide(L)'
;NDLYGVFSVQEEVGIVGASVAGYDIMPDMAIAIDVTGNSDTPKGFKRMDLQLGKGPAIKIKDRASISDRKVVDALMEAAGENNIPYQPEVLIFGGTNAHGYQLTRSGIPSGTLSIVSRYVHSPHEMVDYDDVINAVELLKRVVEKKS
;
A
#
# COMPACT_ATOMS: atom_id res chain seq x y z
N ASN A 1 -11.72 17.34 5.03
CA ASN A 1 -10.79 16.77 4.04
C ASN A 1 -11.59 16.27 2.83
N ASP A 2 -11.12 16.58 1.62
CA ASP A 2 -11.68 15.99 0.41
C ASP A 2 -11.03 14.62 0.18
N LEU A 3 -11.83 13.61 -0.11
CA LEU A 3 -11.36 12.25 -0.38
C LEU A 3 -11.66 11.88 -1.85
N TYR A 4 -10.64 11.45 -2.55
CA TYR A 4 -10.74 10.97 -3.93
C TYR A 4 -10.47 9.47 -3.97
N GLY A 5 -11.45 8.67 -4.41
CA GLY A 5 -11.27 7.26 -4.73
C GLY A 5 -10.88 7.10 -6.20
N VAL A 6 -9.66 6.65 -6.47
CA VAL A 6 -9.13 6.52 -7.84
C VAL A 6 -8.97 5.06 -8.20
N PHE A 7 -9.74 4.58 -9.17
CA PHE A 7 -9.58 3.26 -9.79
C PHE A 7 -8.74 3.43 -11.07
N SER A 8 -7.45 3.46 -10.91
CA SER A 8 -6.51 3.71 -12.00
C SER A 8 -6.36 2.49 -12.91
N VAL A 9 -6.05 2.76 -14.18
CA VAL A 9 -5.80 1.74 -15.19
C VAL A 9 -4.30 1.58 -15.46
N GLN A 10 -3.91 0.45 -16.02
CA GLN A 10 -2.54 0.21 -16.52
C GLN A 10 -1.45 0.33 -15.43
N GLU A 11 -1.73 -0.19 -14.24
CA GLU A 11 -0.71 -0.28 -13.19
C GLU A 11 0.43 -1.19 -13.64
N GLU A 12 0.12 -2.40 -14.10
CA GLU A 12 1.06 -3.47 -14.48
C GLU A 12 1.94 -3.16 -15.72
N VAL A 13 1.63 -2.09 -16.43
CA VAL A 13 2.34 -1.70 -17.65
C VAL A 13 2.92 -0.27 -17.57
N GLY A 14 3.23 0.19 -16.36
CA GLY A 14 3.93 1.45 -16.16
C GLY A 14 3.18 2.49 -15.32
N ILE A 15 2.20 2.09 -14.52
CA ILE A 15 1.55 2.96 -13.52
C ILE A 15 0.91 4.20 -14.17
N VAL A 16 0.41 4.04 -15.40
CA VAL A 16 0.01 5.16 -16.26
C VAL A 16 -1.16 5.94 -15.68
N GLY A 17 -2.23 5.22 -15.29
CA GLY A 17 -3.45 5.86 -14.79
C GLY A 17 -3.25 6.63 -13.49
N ALA A 18 -2.45 6.10 -12.57
CA ALA A 18 -2.14 6.77 -11.31
C ALA A 18 -1.35 8.07 -11.51
N SER A 19 -0.37 8.05 -12.42
CA SER A 19 0.43 9.24 -12.73
C SER A 19 -0.42 10.37 -13.30
N VAL A 20 -1.36 10.04 -14.20
CA VAL A 20 -2.28 11.01 -14.80
C VAL A 20 -3.26 11.54 -13.76
N ALA A 21 -3.86 10.67 -12.95
CA ALA A 21 -4.79 11.07 -11.90
C ALA A 21 -4.12 11.97 -10.85
N GLY A 22 -2.89 11.62 -10.43
CA GLY A 22 -2.12 12.45 -9.51
C GLY A 22 -1.83 13.85 -10.07
N TYR A 23 -1.55 13.93 -11.37
CA TYR A 23 -1.29 15.22 -12.04
C TYR A 23 -2.53 16.13 -12.06
N ASP A 24 -3.71 15.55 -12.25
CA ASP A 24 -4.97 16.30 -12.36
C ASP A 24 -5.54 16.69 -10.99
N ILE A 25 -5.60 15.73 -10.05
CA ILE A 25 -6.20 15.92 -8.72
C ILE A 25 -5.27 16.75 -7.81
N MET A 26 -3.95 16.54 -7.87
CA MET A 26 -2.97 17.20 -7.00
C MET A 26 -3.29 17.07 -5.50
N PRO A 27 -3.45 15.86 -4.96
CA PRO A 27 -3.76 15.69 -3.56
C PRO A 27 -2.56 16.05 -2.65
N ASP A 28 -2.84 16.44 -1.41
CA ASP A 28 -1.80 16.69 -0.40
C ASP A 28 -1.07 15.40 0.04
N MET A 29 -1.72 14.26 -0.14
CA MET A 29 -1.22 12.92 0.18
C MET A 29 -1.91 11.86 -0.65
N ALA A 30 -1.20 10.80 -1.02
CA ALA A 30 -1.76 9.65 -1.72
C ALA A 30 -1.40 8.33 -1.03
N ILE A 31 -2.37 7.44 -0.93
CA ILE A 31 -2.18 6.07 -0.45
C ILE A 31 -2.57 5.12 -1.57
N ALA A 32 -1.62 4.35 -2.08
CA ALA A 32 -1.90 3.25 -2.98
C ALA A 32 -2.38 2.04 -2.16
N ILE A 33 -3.37 1.32 -2.69
CA ILE A 33 -3.81 0.05 -2.14
C ILE A 33 -3.49 -1.01 -3.18
N ASP A 34 -2.75 -2.03 -2.77
CA ASP A 34 -2.24 -3.05 -3.67
C ASP A 34 -2.11 -4.39 -2.94
N VAL A 35 -1.76 -5.44 -3.65
CA VAL A 35 -1.33 -6.70 -3.04
C VAL A 35 0.19 -6.73 -2.91
N THR A 36 0.70 -7.61 -2.05
CA THR A 36 2.14 -7.88 -1.94
C THR A 36 2.39 -9.36 -1.70
N GLY A 37 3.60 -9.82 -2.04
CA GLY A 37 4.00 -11.19 -1.81
C GLY A 37 4.16 -11.54 -0.33
N ASN A 38 4.32 -12.81 -0.06
CA ASN A 38 4.48 -13.37 1.28
C ASN A 38 5.78 -14.15 1.42
N SER A 39 6.14 -14.49 2.66
CA SER A 39 7.27 -15.37 2.99
C SER A 39 6.84 -16.70 3.63
N ASP A 40 5.57 -16.89 3.89
CA ASP A 40 5.02 -17.99 4.70
C ASP A 40 4.71 -19.27 3.92
N THR A 41 5.16 -19.39 2.68
CA THR A 41 5.09 -20.63 1.90
C THR A 41 6.41 -21.39 1.90
N PRO A 42 6.44 -22.72 1.67
CA PRO A 42 7.67 -23.51 1.69
C PRO A 42 8.80 -23.02 0.79
N LYS A 43 8.46 -22.33 -0.29
CA LYS A 43 9.39 -21.66 -1.21
C LYS A 43 9.23 -20.15 -1.20
N GLY A 44 8.66 -19.60 -0.12
CA GLY A 44 8.44 -18.17 0.05
C GLY A 44 9.74 -17.39 0.01
N PHE A 45 9.62 -16.11 -0.26
CA PHE A 45 10.75 -15.22 -0.44
C PHE A 45 11.43 -14.91 0.90
N LYS A 46 12.53 -15.59 1.21
CA LYS A 46 13.22 -15.57 2.52
C LYS A 46 13.75 -14.19 2.96
N ARG A 47 13.69 -13.18 2.12
CA ARG A 47 14.11 -11.80 2.46
C ARG A 47 12.96 -10.90 2.87
N MET A 48 11.77 -11.45 2.97
CA MET A 48 10.57 -10.79 3.47
C MET A 48 10.08 -11.56 4.70
N ASP A 49 9.38 -10.89 5.59
CA ASP A 49 8.79 -11.49 6.79
C ASP A 49 7.28 -11.19 6.85
N LEU A 50 6.61 -11.31 5.71
CA LEU A 50 5.17 -11.09 5.60
C LEU A 50 4.42 -12.42 5.61
N GLN A 51 3.36 -12.48 6.40
CA GLN A 51 2.55 -13.67 6.60
C GLN A 51 1.07 -13.34 6.49
N LEU A 52 0.27 -14.24 5.91
CA LEU A 52 -1.17 -14.12 5.92
C LEU A 52 -1.72 -14.19 7.36
N GLY A 53 -2.77 -13.44 7.64
CA GLY A 53 -3.43 -13.40 8.94
C GLY A 53 -2.67 -12.63 10.02
N LYS A 54 -1.69 -11.81 9.64
CA LYS A 54 -0.94 -10.93 10.56
C LYS A 54 -1.23 -9.44 10.36
N GLY A 55 -2.28 -9.14 9.63
CA GLY A 55 -2.67 -7.78 9.25
C GLY A 55 -2.06 -7.33 7.92
N PRO A 56 -2.59 -6.25 7.34
CA PRO A 56 -2.07 -5.65 6.13
C PRO A 56 -0.63 -5.16 6.32
N ALA A 57 0.08 -4.99 5.21
CA ALA A 57 1.45 -4.51 5.24
C ALA A 57 1.52 -3.00 4.96
N ILE A 58 2.21 -2.27 5.83
CA ILE A 58 2.54 -0.86 5.61
C ILE A 58 3.90 -0.82 4.91
N LYS A 59 3.90 -0.43 3.65
CA LYS A 59 5.11 -0.45 2.82
C LYS A 59 6.04 0.70 3.18
N ILE A 60 7.24 0.35 3.62
CA ILE A 60 8.33 1.31 3.87
C ILE A 60 9.05 1.61 2.56
N LYS A 61 9.28 0.55 1.75
CA LYS A 61 10.01 0.68 0.50
C LYS A 61 9.71 -0.52 -0.42
N ASP A 62 9.75 -0.25 -1.73
CA ASP A 62 9.90 -1.26 -2.76
C ASP A 62 11.09 -0.93 -3.70
N ARG A 63 11.18 -1.57 -4.87
CA ARG A 63 12.23 -1.27 -5.84
C ARG A 63 12.05 0.12 -6.46
N ALA A 64 10.82 0.53 -6.68
CA ALA A 64 10.49 1.75 -7.42
C ALA A 64 10.40 2.99 -6.52
N SER A 65 10.06 2.82 -5.23
CA SER A 65 9.75 3.93 -4.33
C SER A 65 10.19 3.69 -2.89
N ILE A 66 10.38 4.77 -2.16
CA ILE A 66 10.43 4.81 -0.69
C ILE A 66 9.19 5.59 -0.25
N SER A 67 8.36 5.00 0.58
CA SER A 67 7.15 5.66 1.08
C SER A 67 7.49 6.94 1.85
N ASP A 68 6.70 7.98 1.63
CA ASP A 68 6.85 9.23 2.38
C ASP A 68 6.59 8.98 3.87
N ARG A 69 7.43 9.56 4.71
CA ARG A 69 7.37 9.38 6.16
C ARG A 69 6.01 9.80 6.74
N LYS A 70 5.40 10.87 6.21
CA LYS A 70 4.09 11.33 6.65
C LYS A 70 3.01 10.26 6.45
N VAL A 71 3.05 9.54 5.33
CA VAL A 71 2.09 8.47 5.03
C VAL A 71 2.33 7.26 5.92
N VAL A 72 3.59 6.86 6.07
CA VAL A 72 3.96 5.72 6.94
C VAL A 72 3.56 5.98 8.38
N ASP A 73 3.89 7.15 8.91
CA ASP A 73 3.56 7.52 10.29
C ASP A 73 2.04 7.59 10.49
N ALA A 74 1.29 8.20 9.57
CA ALA A 74 -0.17 8.26 9.65
C ALA A 74 -0.81 6.86 9.71
N LEU A 75 -0.33 5.91 8.91
CA LEU A 75 -0.81 4.53 8.91
C LEU A 75 -0.43 3.81 10.22
N MET A 76 0.83 3.91 10.66
CA MET A 76 1.30 3.23 11.87
C MET A 76 0.64 3.80 13.15
N GLU A 77 0.49 5.12 13.24
CA GLU A 77 -0.22 5.76 14.35
C GLU A 77 -1.68 5.32 14.40
N ALA A 78 -2.39 5.38 13.26
CA ALA A 78 -3.78 4.95 13.20
C ALA A 78 -3.95 3.46 13.58
N ALA A 79 -3.03 2.60 13.16
CA ALA A 79 -3.03 1.20 13.54
C ALA A 79 -2.82 1.02 15.05
N GLY A 80 -1.82 1.71 15.62
CA GLY A 80 -1.53 1.63 17.07
C GLY A 80 -2.66 2.17 17.94
N GLU A 81 -3.23 3.32 17.59
CA GLU A 81 -4.33 3.95 18.33
C GLU A 81 -5.62 3.09 18.34
N ASN A 82 -5.82 2.25 17.32
CA ASN A 82 -7.02 1.44 17.15
C ASN A 82 -6.79 -0.07 17.34
N ASN A 83 -5.58 -0.48 17.76
CA ASN A 83 -5.20 -1.88 17.94
C ASN A 83 -5.40 -2.73 16.67
N ILE A 84 -5.18 -2.16 15.49
CA ILE A 84 -5.26 -2.86 14.22
C ILE A 84 -3.91 -3.54 13.96
N PRO A 85 -3.87 -4.86 13.75
CA PRO A 85 -2.63 -5.55 13.43
C PRO A 85 -2.09 -5.09 12.06
N TYR A 86 -0.78 -4.93 11.96
CA TYR A 86 -0.12 -4.61 10.70
C TYR A 86 1.31 -5.15 10.67
N GLN A 87 1.88 -5.19 9.49
CA GLN A 87 3.25 -5.65 9.25
C GLN A 87 4.04 -4.56 8.50
N PRO A 88 5.26 -4.18 8.91
CA PRO A 88 6.11 -3.32 8.11
C PRO A 88 6.64 -4.10 6.89
N GLU A 89 6.66 -3.47 5.73
CA GLU A 89 7.06 -4.10 4.48
C GLU A 89 8.31 -3.45 3.86
N VAL A 90 9.29 -4.26 3.55
CA VAL A 90 10.41 -3.90 2.65
C VAL A 90 10.45 -4.93 1.53
N LEU A 91 10.07 -4.48 0.33
CA LEU A 91 10.07 -5.29 -0.89
C LEU A 91 11.27 -4.90 -1.76
N ILE A 92 12.04 -5.87 -2.25
CA ILE A 92 13.24 -5.56 -3.06
C ILE A 92 12.97 -5.54 -4.56
N PHE A 93 11.76 -5.84 -4.98
CA PHE A 93 11.30 -5.82 -6.37
C PHE A 93 9.93 -5.13 -6.47
N GLY A 94 9.40 -5.01 -7.68
CA GLY A 94 8.09 -4.43 -7.92
C GLY A 94 7.98 -2.93 -7.66
N GLY A 95 6.78 -2.46 -7.72
CA GLY A 95 6.36 -1.08 -7.46
C GLY A 95 4.86 -1.07 -7.27
N THR A 96 4.29 0.09 -7.04
CA THR A 96 2.85 0.31 -6.91
C THR A 96 2.50 1.69 -7.47
N ASN A 97 1.23 2.00 -7.54
CA ASN A 97 0.75 3.33 -7.92
C ASN A 97 1.39 4.49 -7.13
N ALA A 98 1.89 4.25 -5.91
CA ALA A 98 2.58 5.26 -5.11
C ALA A 98 3.78 5.87 -5.83
N HIS A 99 4.52 5.08 -6.61
CA HIS A 99 5.63 5.59 -7.42
C HIS A 99 5.18 6.65 -8.44
N GLY A 100 4.06 6.43 -9.11
CA GLY A 100 3.51 7.39 -10.07
C GLY A 100 3.15 8.73 -9.41
N TYR A 101 2.57 8.68 -8.23
CA TYR A 101 2.25 9.90 -7.47
C TYR A 101 3.50 10.65 -7.02
N GLN A 102 4.53 9.94 -6.55
CA GLN A 102 5.78 10.57 -6.11
C GLN A 102 6.49 11.35 -7.21
N LEU A 103 6.34 10.94 -8.46
CA LEU A 103 6.96 11.61 -9.61
C LEU A 103 6.07 12.67 -10.28
N THR A 104 4.85 12.85 -9.79
CA THR A 104 3.89 13.78 -10.37
C THR A 104 4.19 15.21 -9.94
N ARG A 105 4.35 16.12 -10.91
CA ARG A 105 4.65 17.56 -10.73
C ARG A 105 5.86 17.77 -9.81
N SER A 106 5.66 18.37 -8.64
CA SER A 106 6.71 18.62 -7.62
C SER A 106 6.86 17.47 -6.63
N GLY A 107 6.13 16.38 -6.85
CA GLY A 107 6.05 15.23 -5.95
C GLY A 107 4.87 15.31 -5.00
N ILE A 108 4.15 14.18 -4.87
CA ILE A 108 3.04 14.02 -3.92
C ILE A 108 3.52 13.05 -2.82
N PRO A 109 3.45 13.44 -1.53
CA PRO A 109 3.72 12.52 -0.43
C PRO A 109 2.89 11.25 -0.57
N SER A 110 3.53 10.11 -0.78
CA SER A 110 2.83 8.88 -1.16
C SER A 110 3.38 7.67 -0.44
N GLY A 111 2.52 6.71 -0.18
CA GLY A 111 2.88 5.42 0.39
C GLY A 111 1.89 4.34 -0.04
N THR A 112 2.11 3.12 0.43
CA THR A 112 1.28 1.97 0.07
C THR A 112 0.84 1.21 1.30
N LEU A 113 -0.44 0.86 1.31
CA LEU A 113 -1.03 -0.13 2.20
C LEU A 113 -1.27 -1.39 1.38
N SER A 114 -0.54 -2.47 1.68
CA SER A 114 -0.59 -3.70 0.90
C SER A 114 -1.39 -4.79 1.62
N ILE A 115 -2.13 -5.58 0.85
CA ILE A 115 -2.77 -6.81 1.33
C ILE A 115 -1.82 -7.96 1.03
N VAL A 116 -1.41 -8.71 2.05
CA VAL A 116 -0.49 -9.83 1.89
C VAL A 116 -1.20 -10.95 1.14
N SER A 117 -0.61 -11.40 0.04
CA SER A 117 -1.17 -12.44 -0.84
C SER A 117 -0.16 -13.53 -1.12
N ARG A 118 -0.64 -14.77 -1.17
CA ARG A 118 0.10 -15.90 -1.74
C ARG A 118 -0.16 -16.00 -3.23
N TYR A 119 0.84 -16.44 -3.96
CA TYR A 119 0.74 -16.74 -5.39
C TYR A 119 0.39 -15.52 -6.25
N VAL A 120 0.90 -14.35 -5.85
CA VAL A 120 0.72 -13.09 -6.60
C VAL A 120 1.07 -13.27 -8.07
N HIS A 121 0.31 -12.63 -8.97
CA HIS A 121 0.37 -12.76 -10.44
C HIS A 121 0.07 -14.18 -10.95
N SER A 122 -0.74 -14.94 -10.21
CA SER A 122 -1.23 -16.23 -10.64
C SER A 122 -2.76 -16.30 -10.61
N PRO A 123 -3.41 -17.27 -11.31
CA PRO A 123 -4.86 -17.42 -11.24
C PRO A 123 -5.36 -18.00 -9.90
N HIS A 124 -4.49 -18.23 -8.94
CA HIS A 124 -4.79 -18.85 -7.64
C HIS A 124 -4.36 -17.97 -6.47
N GLU A 125 -4.40 -16.68 -6.62
CA GLU A 125 -4.06 -15.76 -5.53
C GLU A 125 -4.94 -16.01 -4.29
N MET A 126 -4.31 -15.88 -3.13
CA MET A 126 -4.97 -16.14 -1.86
C MET A 126 -4.60 -15.04 -0.86
N VAL A 127 -5.61 -14.46 -0.25
CA VAL A 127 -5.49 -13.49 0.84
C VAL A 127 -6.20 -14.00 2.08
N ASP A 128 -5.81 -13.48 3.24
CA ASP A 128 -6.59 -13.66 4.46
C ASP A 128 -7.70 -12.61 4.52
N TYR A 129 -8.93 -13.05 4.82
CA TYR A 129 -10.09 -12.16 4.86
C TYR A 129 -9.96 -11.09 5.94
N ASP A 130 -9.43 -11.44 7.11
CA ASP A 130 -9.27 -10.49 8.21
C ASP A 130 -8.19 -9.46 7.90
N ASP A 131 -7.15 -9.81 7.12
CA ASP A 131 -6.16 -8.84 6.65
C ASP A 131 -6.80 -7.78 5.73
N VAL A 132 -7.75 -8.19 4.88
CA VAL A 132 -8.52 -7.26 4.03
C VAL A 132 -9.39 -6.33 4.88
N ILE A 133 -10.11 -6.87 5.86
CA ILE A 133 -10.96 -6.08 6.76
C ILE A 133 -10.11 -5.10 7.58
N ASN A 134 -8.97 -5.55 8.09
CA ASN A 134 -8.03 -4.70 8.82
C ASN A 134 -7.46 -3.58 7.94
N ALA A 135 -7.20 -3.84 6.66
CA ALA A 135 -6.76 -2.81 5.70
C ALA A 135 -7.85 -1.75 5.50
N VAL A 136 -9.11 -2.16 5.34
CA VAL A 136 -10.26 -1.25 5.20
C VAL A 136 -10.41 -0.38 6.46
N GLU A 137 -10.38 -1.00 7.64
CA GLU A 137 -10.54 -0.28 8.91
C GLU A 137 -9.36 0.69 9.12
N LEU A 138 -8.14 0.27 8.83
CA LEU A 138 -6.96 1.14 8.94
C LEU A 138 -7.06 2.36 8.01
N LEU A 139 -7.42 2.15 6.75
CA LEU A 139 -7.60 3.24 5.81
C LEU A 139 -8.68 4.22 6.26
N LYS A 140 -9.81 3.69 6.75
CA LYS A 140 -10.89 4.48 7.32
C LYS A 140 -10.40 5.37 8.47
N ARG A 141 -9.61 4.82 9.42
CA ARG A 141 -9.06 5.58 10.55
C ARG A 141 -8.13 6.71 10.11
N VAL A 142 -7.31 6.46 9.10
CA VAL A 142 -6.44 7.50 8.53
C VAL A 142 -7.27 8.63 7.90
N VAL A 143 -8.31 8.29 7.14
CA VAL A 143 -9.17 9.29 6.46
C VAL A 143 -10.02 10.09 7.44
N GLU A 144 -10.52 9.46 8.51
CA GLU A 144 -11.36 10.10 9.53
C GLU A 144 -10.55 10.95 10.52
N LYS A 145 -9.24 10.76 10.62
CA LYS A 145 -8.38 11.53 11.53
C LYS A 145 -8.42 13.00 11.13
N LYS A 146 -8.94 13.83 12.01
CA LYS A 146 -8.91 15.30 11.81
C LYS A 146 -7.48 15.79 11.97
N SER A 147 -7.04 16.59 11.01
CA SER A 147 -5.76 17.31 11.05
C SER A 147 -5.71 18.28 12.22
#